data_21358126a0b758c02e9908f7e8276dcd
#
_entry.id   21358126a0b758c02e9908f7e8276dcd
#
_cell.length_a   1.000
_cell.length_b   1.000
_cell.length_c   1.000
_cell.angle_alpha   90.00
_cell.angle_beta   90.00
_cell.angle_gamma   90.00
#
_symmetry.space_group_name_H-M   'P 1'
#
loop_
_entity.id
_entity.type
_entity.pdbx_description
1 polymer ?
#
loop_
_entity_poly.entity_id
_entity_poly.type
_entity_poly.pdbx_seq_one_letter_code
_entity_poly.pdbx_strand_id
1 'polypeptide(L)' 'MQPKARQWKLLRTEGGFRVLGTPPSDGELERALRAAGAKDGATVEIGDEEFELA' A
#
# COMPACT_ATOMS: atom_id res chain seq x y z
N MET A 1 18.44 -12.89 -12.55
CA MET A 1 17.92 -12.30 -12.69
C MET A 1 17.03 -12.11 -11.90
N GLN A 2 16.61 -11.39 -11.46
CA GLN A 2 15.82 -11.20 -10.66
C GLN A 2 14.69 -10.78 -11.22
N PRO A 3 13.75 -11.08 -10.70
CA PRO A 3 12.55 -10.77 -11.15
C PRO A 3 12.39 -9.36 -11.07
N LYS A 4 11.74 -8.92 -11.82
CA LYS A 4 11.49 -7.76 -11.87
C LYS A 4 10.62 -7.50 -11.02
N ALA A 5 10.78 -7.04 -10.16
CA ALA A 5 9.92 -6.74 -9.19
C ALA A 5 8.84 -5.93 -9.62
N ARG A 6 7.76 -5.96 -8.97
CA ARG A 6 6.72 -5.15 -9.29
C ARG A 6 7.16 -3.81 -8.96
N GLN A 7 6.87 -2.85 -9.72
CA GLN A 7 7.26 -1.53 -9.51
C GLN A 7 6.18 -0.83 -8.82
N TRP A 8 6.26 -0.64 -7.55
CA TRP A 8 5.24 0.07 -6.79
C TRP A 8 5.88 0.87 -5.68
N LYS A 9 5.15 1.87 -5.20
CA LYS A 9 5.64 2.73 -4.17
C LYS A 9 4.56 3.00 -3.18
N LEU A 10 4.94 3.29 -1.95
CA LEU A 10 4.01 3.59 -0.90
C LEU A 10 4.28 5.01 -0.46
N LEU A 11 3.26 5.86 -0.53
CA LEU A 11 3.39 7.23 -0.10
C LEU A 11 2.51 7.49 1.10
N ARG A 12 2.95 8.36 1.97
CA ARG A 12 2.16 8.70 3.11
C ARG A 12 1.32 9.90 2.78
N THR A 13 0.06 9.89 3.10
CA THR A 13 -0.83 11.00 2.84
C THR A 13 -1.38 11.47 4.17
N GLU A 14 -2.15 12.55 4.12
CA GLU A 14 -2.73 13.05 5.33
C GLU A 14 -3.64 12.10 5.99
N GLY A 15 -4.43 11.37 5.27
CA GLY A 15 -5.39 10.46 5.84
C GLY A 15 -4.93 9.02 5.89
N GLY A 16 -3.76 8.75 5.37
CA GLY A 16 -3.32 7.37 5.33
C GLY A 16 -2.18 7.18 4.38
N PHE A 17 -2.39 6.32 3.39
CA PHE A 17 -1.32 5.98 2.47
C PHE A 17 -1.85 5.90 1.06
N ARG A 18 -0.96 6.02 0.11
CA ARG A 18 -1.32 5.90 -1.28
C ARG A 18 -0.35 4.95 -1.95
N VAL A 19 -0.85 4.03 -2.73
CA VAL A 19 -0.03 3.06 -3.42
C VAL A 19 0.04 3.44 -4.88
N LEU A 20 1.24 3.55 -5.41
CA LEU A 20 1.44 3.88 -6.80
C LEU A 20 2.02 2.68 -7.51
N GLY A 21 1.70 2.54 -8.77
CA GLY A 21 2.25 1.45 -9.56
C GLY A 21 1.42 0.20 -9.38
N THR A 22 2.07 -0.94 -9.53
CA THR A 22 1.38 -2.22 -9.46
C THR A 22 1.56 -2.79 -8.07
N PRO A 23 0.52 -2.81 -7.26
CA PRO A 23 0.68 -3.26 -5.88
C PRO A 23 0.88 -4.76 -5.79
N PRO A 24 1.47 -5.23 -4.71
CA PRO A 24 1.64 -6.66 -4.51
C PRO A 24 0.32 -7.28 -4.09
N SER A 25 0.36 -8.54 -3.73
CA SER A 25 -0.85 -9.21 -3.28
C SER A 25 -1.33 -8.55 -1.99
N ASP A 26 -2.58 -8.80 -1.67
CA ASP A 26 -3.17 -8.17 -0.49
C ASP A 26 -2.37 -8.41 0.78
N GLY A 27 -1.92 -9.61 0.99
CA GLY A 27 -1.18 -9.89 2.21
C GLY A 27 0.12 -9.14 2.29
N GLU A 28 0.81 -9.06 1.18
CA GLU A 28 2.07 -8.35 1.16
C GLU A 28 1.85 -6.86 1.30
N LEU A 29 0.80 -6.37 0.67
CA LEU A 29 0.51 -4.95 0.77
C LEU A 29 0.21 -4.57 2.22
N GLU A 30 -0.58 -5.39 2.88
CA GLU A 30 -0.91 -5.11 4.26
C GLU A 30 0.33 -5.10 5.13
N ARG A 31 1.22 -6.04 4.92
CA ARG A 31 2.43 -6.09 5.68
C ARG A 31 3.27 -4.84 5.43
N ALA A 32 3.37 -4.41 4.19
CA ALA A 32 4.14 -3.22 3.88
C ALA A 32 3.53 -2.00 4.54
N LEU A 33 2.20 -1.92 4.55
CA LEU A 33 1.54 -0.80 5.16
C LEU A 33 1.82 -0.75 6.66
N ARG A 34 1.74 -1.89 7.29
CA ARG A 34 1.97 -1.89 8.72
C ARG A 34 3.42 -1.60 9.04
N ALA A 35 4.33 -2.06 8.20
CA ALA A 35 5.74 -1.76 8.40
C ALA A 35 5.99 -0.26 8.23
N ALA A 36 5.18 0.40 7.45
CA ALA A 36 5.33 1.84 7.25
C ALA A 36 4.64 2.65 8.35
N GLY A 37 3.98 1.98 9.26
CA GLY A 37 3.34 2.69 10.35
C GLY A 37 1.86 2.82 10.26
N ALA A 38 1.21 2.13 9.32
CA ALA A 38 -0.22 2.23 9.19
C ALA A 38 -0.91 1.60 10.37
N LYS A 39 -2.02 2.18 10.77
CA LYS A 39 -2.78 1.65 11.86
C LYS A 39 -4.11 1.17 11.36
N ASP A 40 -4.84 0.49 12.22
CA ASP A 40 -6.17 0.04 11.87
C ASP A 40 -6.99 1.25 11.50
N GLY A 41 -7.71 1.14 10.43
CA GLY A 41 -8.56 2.24 10.00
C GLY A 41 -7.88 3.24 9.08
N ALA A 42 -6.61 3.03 8.80
CA ALA A 42 -5.92 3.95 7.91
C ALA A 42 -6.50 3.84 6.51
N THR A 43 -6.62 4.95 5.84
CA THR A 43 -7.16 4.94 4.49
C THR A 43 -6.04 4.66 3.51
N VAL A 44 -6.28 3.72 2.61
CA VAL A 44 -5.30 3.36 1.62
C VAL A 44 -5.88 3.56 0.24
N GLU A 45 -5.19 4.32 -0.59
CA GLU A 45 -5.67 4.58 -1.94
C GLU A 45 -4.83 3.81 -2.93
N ILE A 46 -5.46 3.12 -3.84
CA ILE A 46 -4.77 2.39 -4.87
C ILE A 46 -5.42 2.72 -6.18
N GLY A 47 -4.72 3.46 -7.03
CA GLY A 47 -5.29 3.86 -8.29
C GLY A 47 -6.56 4.64 -8.05
N ASP A 48 -7.65 4.15 -8.57
CA ASP A 48 -8.91 4.83 -8.41
C ASP A 48 -9.71 4.31 -7.24
N GLU A 49 -9.15 3.40 -6.48
CA GLU A 49 -9.90 2.80 -5.40
C GLU A 49 -9.31 3.15 -4.07
N GLU A 50 -10.08 3.03 -3.04
CA GLU A 50 -9.54 3.28 -1.73
C GLU A 50 -10.24 2.36 -0.75
N PHE A 51 -9.56 1.99 0.31
CA PHE A 51 -10.17 1.13 1.30
C PHE A 51 -9.51 1.45 2.64
N GLU A 52 -10.08 0.91 3.69
CA GLU A 52 -9.54 1.13 5.01
C GLU A 52 -8.86 -0.12 5.49
N LEU A 53 -7.72 0.07 6.12
CA LEU A 53 -6.95 -1.04 6.62
C LEU A 53 -7.64 -1.55 7.87
N ALA A 54 -7.91 -2.82 7.89
CA ALA A 54 -8.66 -3.35 9.02
C ALA A 54 -7.80 -4.07 10.03
#